data_f8777119a37219387a4378643395e671
#
_entry.id   f8777119a37219387a4378643395e671
#
_cell.length_a   1.000
_cell.length_b   1.000
_cell.length_c   1.000
_cell.angle_alpha   90.00
_cell.angle_beta   90.00
_cell.angle_gamma   90.00
#
_symmetry.space_group_name_H-M   'P 1'
#
loop_
_entity.id
_entity.type
_entity.pdbx_description
1 polymer ?
#
loop_
_entity_poly.entity_id
_entity_poly.type
_entity_poly.pdbx_seq_one_letter_code
_entity_poly.pdbx_strand_id
1 'polypeptide(L)'
;MGKRKKSAPKIMLMRHAEKPAKDGIPYGVTLEGKLNKESLQPRGWQRAGALANLFAPTNGRVQNPALAKPQFLYASKPLRRKGSRRAMETITPLAEKLALRINSLYERSNVEGVLEEAFSCRGVVLMCWQREYIPQIAMHILGRERGVPHLWPEDRFDMIWVFDLDRRSNRYKFRQIPQRLLMGDWTTPIK
;
A
#
# COMPACT_ATOMS: atom_id res chain seq x y z
N MET A 1 -9.88 37.36 5.00
CA MET A 1 -9.85 35.94 5.43
C MET A 1 -9.08 35.13 4.37
N GLY A 2 -7.81 34.81 4.64
CA GLY A 2 -6.98 34.04 3.72
C GLY A 2 -7.48 32.59 3.63
N LYS A 3 -7.83 32.12 2.44
CA LYS A 3 -8.12 30.72 2.18
C LYS A 3 -6.88 29.89 2.57
N ARG A 4 -6.91 29.19 3.70
CA ARG A 4 -5.89 28.19 4.04
C ARG A 4 -5.78 27.22 2.83
N LYS A 5 -4.67 27.27 2.10
CA LYS A 5 -4.38 26.29 1.03
C LYS A 5 -4.56 24.89 1.64
N LYS A 6 -5.49 24.11 1.09
CA LYS A 6 -5.73 22.71 1.50
C LYS A 6 -4.39 21.95 1.38
N SER A 7 -3.91 21.42 2.49
CA SER A 7 -2.71 20.57 2.50
C SER A 7 -3.07 19.26 1.82
N ALA A 8 -2.50 18.99 0.66
CA ALA A 8 -2.65 17.70 0.02
C ALA A 8 -1.93 16.60 0.83
N PRO A 9 -2.42 15.36 0.81
CA PRO A 9 -1.89 14.27 1.61
C PRO A 9 -0.48 13.84 1.17
N LYS A 10 0.31 13.28 2.08
CA LYS A 10 1.36 12.33 1.73
C LYS A 10 0.69 11.02 1.34
N ILE A 11 1.05 10.44 0.20
CA ILE A 11 0.53 9.15 -0.25
C ILE A 11 1.65 8.11 -0.22
N MET A 12 1.38 6.97 0.39
CA MET A 12 2.22 5.79 0.36
C MET A 12 1.44 4.66 -0.31
N LEU A 13 2.03 4.06 -1.34
CA LEU A 13 1.40 3.04 -2.16
C LEU A 13 2.25 1.78 -2.14
N MET A 14 1.66 0.64 -1.90
CA MET A 14 2.34 -0.64 -1.90
C MET A 14 1.46 -1.75 -2.48
N ARG A 15 2.11 -2.81 -2.91
CA ARG A 15 1.44 -4.04 -3.30
C ARG A 15 0.98 -4.82 -2.07
N HIS A 16 -0.08 -5.61 -2.21
CA HIS A 16 -0.44 -6.63 -1.22
C HIS A 16 0.73 -7.60 -0.98
N ALA A 17 0.81 -8.18 0.21
CA ALA A 17 1.82 -9.15 0.60
C ALA A 17 1.71 -10.48 -0.17
N GLU A 18 2.57 -11.43 0.13
CA GLU A 18 2.77 -12.65 -0.63
C GLU A 18 1.48 -13.47 -0.78
N LYS A 19 1.20 -13.80 -2.02
CA LYS A 19 0.09 -14.66 -2.45
C LYS A 19 0.53 -16.12 -2.50
N PRO A 20 -0.39 -17.09 -2.48
CA PRO A 20 -0.10 -18.48 -2.80
C PRO A 20 0.62 -18.62 -4.14
N ALA A 21 1.48 -19.63 -4.27
CA ALA A 21 2.08 -19.99 -5.53
C ALA A 21 1.03 -20.55 -6.52
N LYS A 22 1.39 -20.67 -7.80
CA LYS A 22 0.46 -21.16 -8.84
C LYS A 22 0.02 -22.62 -8.62
N ASP A 23 0.91 -23.44 -8.08
CA ASP A 23 0.66 -24.81 -7.65
C ASP A 23 -0.09 -24.91 -6.30
N GLY A 24 -0.34 -23.78 -5.65
CA GLY A 24 -1.04 -23.69 -4.38
C GLY A 24 -0.15 -23.87 -3.14
N ILE A 25 1.13 -24.17 -3.27
CA ILE A 25 2.04 -24.38 -2.14
C ILE A 25 3.12 -23.28 -2.14
N PRO A 26 3.26 -22.50 -1.04
CA PRO A 26 2.45 -22.52 0.20
C PRO A 26 1.03 -21.99 -0.04
N TYR A 27 0.05 -22.59 0.63
CA TYR A 27 -1.36 -22.21 0.53
C TYR A 27 -1.63 -20.82 1.13
N GLY A 28 -2.69 -20.18 0.63
CA GLY A 28 -3.28 -19.03 1.30
C GLY A 28 -4.09 -19.47 2.52
N VAL A 29 -4.03 -18.66 3.57
CA VAL A 29 -4.77 -18.91 4.82
C VAL A 29 -5.47 -17.63 5.26
N THR A 30 -6.69 -17.76 5.78
CA THR A 30 -7.39 -16.63 6.41
C THR A 30 -6.79 -16.32 7.78
N LEU A 31 -7.21 -15.23 8.39
CA LEU A 31 -6.79 -14.87 9.76
C LEU A 31 -7.14 -15.98 10.77
N GLU A 32 -8.24 -16.71 10.53
CA GLU A 32 -8.70 -17.83 11.36
C GLU A 32 -8.00 -19.16 11.03
N GLY A 33 -6.97 -19.14 10.16
CA GLY A 33 -6.19 -20.33 9.79
C GLY A 33 -6.85 -21.25 8.76
N LYS A 34 -7.96 -20.84 8.12
CA LYS A 34 -8.64 -21.66 7.09
C LYS A 34 -7.96 -21.49 5.74
N LEU A 35 -7.82 -22.58 5.00
CA LEU A 35 -7.28 -22.54 3.64
C LEU A 35 -8.14 -21.68 2.72
N ASN A 36 -7.52 -20.74 2.03
CA ASN A 36 -8.19 -19.86 1.08
C ASN A 36 -7.20 -19.33 0.04
N LYS A 37 -7.36 -19.72 -1.20
CA LYS A 37 -6.49 -19.31 -2.32
C LYS A 37 -6.49 -17.78 -2.61
N GLU A 38 -7.50 -17.06 -2.13
CA GLU A 38 -7.64 -15.61 -2.30
C GLU A 38 -7.02 -14.82 -1.14
N SER A 39 -6.54 -15.51 -0.10
CA SER A 39 -5.87 -14.94 1.07
C SER A 39 -4.35 -14.92 0.91
N LEU A 40 -3.69 -14.30 1.88
CA LEU A 40 -2.22 -14.31 1.98
C LEU A 40 -1.72 -15.70 2.33
N GLN A 41 -0.52 -16.05 1.85
CA GLN A 41 0.23 -17.18 2.39
C GLN A 41 0.87 -16.82 3.75
N PRO A 42 1.39 -17.80 4.54
CA PRO A 42 1.98 -17.53 5.85
C PRO A 42 3.06 -16.43 5.83
N ARG A 43 3.94 -16.42 4.82
CA ARG A 43 4.95 -15.36 4.65
C ARG A 43 4.29 -13.98 4.43
N GLY A 44 3.16 -13.94 3.74
CA GLY A 44 2.40 -12.70 3.55
C GLY A 44 1.83 -12.16 4.86
N TRP A 45 1.38 -13.02 5.76
CA TRP A 45 0.94 -12.63 7.10
C TRP A 45 2.10 -12.16 7.99
N GLN A 46 3.28 -12.78 7.88
CA GLN A 46 4.49 -12.29 8.54
C GLN A 46 4.82 -10.86 8.07
N ARG A 47 4.76 -10.60 6.76
CA ARG A 47 4.95 -9.26 6.21
C ARG A 47 3.89 -8.30 6.71
N ALA A 48 2.62 -8.68 6.75
CA ALA A 48 1.53 -7.85 7.25
C ALA A 48 1.77 -7.41 8.70
N GLY A 49 2.18 -8.33 9.56
CA GLY A 49 2.56 -8.04 10.95
C GLY A 49 3.79 -7.12 11.04
N ALA A 50 4.82 -7.36 10.21
CA ALA A 50 6.02 -6.53 10.17
C ALA A 50 5.72 -5.10 9.66
N LEU A 51 4.83 -4.94 8.67
CA LEU A 51 4.34 -3.65 8.19
C LEU A 51 3.62 -2.86 9.29
N ALA A 52 2.84 -3.54 10.14
CA ALA A 52 2.20 -2.88 11.29
C ALA A 52 3.24 -2.27 12.23
N ASN A 53 4.38 -2.93 12.39
CA ASN A 53 5.47 -2.41 13.21
C ASN A 53 6.30 -1.33 12.49
N LEU A 54 6.48 -1.44 11.19
CA LEU A 54 7.16 -0.43 10.36
C LEU A 54 6.45 0.94 10.41
N PHE A 55 5.12 0.94 10.24
CA PHE A 55 4.32 2.18 10.18
C PHE A 55 3.85 2.69 11.53
N ALA A 56 3.76 1.81 12.53
CA ALA A 56 3.34 2.12 13.89
C ALA A 56 4.25 1.45 14.92
N PRO A 57 5.54 1.80 14.97
CA PRO A 57 6.47 1.20 15.92
C PRO A 57 6.09 1.56 17.35
N THR A 58 6.36 0.66 18.29
CA THR A 58 6.00 0.80 19.72
C THR A 58 6.62 2.04 20.35
N ASN A 59 7.84 2.43 19.92
CA ASN A 59 8.53 3.65 20.40
C ASN A 59 8.03 4.93 19.72
N GLY A 60 6.99 4.86 18.86
CA GLY A 60 6.40 5.99 18.16
C GLY A 60 7.27 6.60 17.04
N ARG A 61 8.48 6.11 16.80
CA ARG A 61 9.41 6.67 15.81
C ARG A 61 9.47 5.78 14.56
N VAL A 62 8.90 6.24 13.46
CA VAL A 62 9.11 5.62 12.15
C VAL A 62 10.57 5.84 11.74
N GLN A 63 11.32 4.75 11.57
CA GLN A 63 12.77 4.80 11.36
C GLN A 63 13.17 5.49 10.04
N ASN A 64 12.45 5.22 8.96
CA ASN A 64 12.74 5.85 7.68
C ASN A 64 12.02 7.19 7.56
N PRO A 65 12.72 8.33 7.42
CA PRO A 65 12.11 9.66 7.38
C PRO A 65 11.22 9.89 6.14
N ALA A 66 11.32 9.05 5.12
CA ALA A 66 10.43 9.10 3.97
C ALA A 66 9.06 8.48 4.27
N LEU A 67 8.97 7.59 5.26
CA LEU A 67 7.72 6.98 5.70
C LEU A 67 7.08 7.80 6.82
N ALA A 68 5.78 7.58 7.03
CA ALA A 68 5.05 8.22 8.12
C ALA A 68 3.92 7.31 8.61
N LYS A 69 3.48 7.51 9.85
CA LYS A 69 2.32 6.83 10.43
C LYS A 69 1.06 7.21 9.63
N PRO A 70 0.35 6.27 9.00
CA PRO A 70 -0.85 6.57 8.25
C PRO A 70 -2.01 6.98 9.15
N GLN A 71 -2.88 7.82 8.61
CA GLN A 71 -4.12 8.28 9.20
C GLN A 71 -5.33 7.79 8.39
N PHE A 72 -5.11 7.40 7.15
CA PHE A 72 -6.11 6.84 6.25
C PHE A 72 -5.56 5.58 5.59
N LEU A 73 -6.38 4.53 5.56
CA LEU A 73 -6.01 3.22 4.99
C LEU A 73 -6.96 2.87 3.87
N TYR A 74 -6.39 2.57 2.71
CA TYR A 74 -7.14 2.14 1.53
C TYR A 74 -6.66 0.77 1.06
N ALA A 75 -7.59 -0.10 0.73
CA ALA A 75 -7.33 -1.36 0.06
C ALA A 75 -8.33 -1.54 -1.08
N SER A 76 -7.91 -2.19 -2.16
CA SER A 76 -8.86 -2.54 -3.22
C SER A 76 -9.94 -3.45 -2.70
N LYS A 77 -11.16 -3.22 -3.18
CA LYS A 77 -12.36 -3.98 -2.81
C LYS A 77 -12.18 -5.48 -3.08
N PRO A 78 -12.40 -6.35 -2.11
CA PRO A 78 -12.50 -7.79 -2.37
C PRO A 78 -13.76 -8.06 -3.19
N LEU A 79 -13.62 -8.71 -4.33
CA LEU A 79 -14.79 -9.13 -5.12
C LEU A 79 -15.53 -10.22 -4.36
N ARG A 80 -16.87 -10.16 -4.38
CA ARG A 80 -17.73 -11.17 -3.71
C ARG A 80 -17.41 -12.59 -4.22
N ARG A 81 -17.27 -13.54 -3.30
CA ARG A 81 -17.06 -15.00 -3.45
C ARG A 81 -15.75 -15.49 -4.09
N LYS A 82 -15.09 -14.78 -5.01
CA LYS A 82 -13.87 -15.24 -5.70
C LYS A 82 -12.81 -14.13 -5.85
N GLY A 83 -12.88 -13.07 -5.05
CA GLY A 83 -11.99 -11.94 -5.17
C GLY A 83 -10.87 -11.93 -4.15
N SER A 84 -9.72 -11.46 -4.57
CA SER A 84 -8.54 -11.34 -3.72
C SER A 84 -8.81 -10.48 -2.49
N ARG A 85 -8.60 -11.04 -1.31
CA ARG A 85 -8.67 -10.35 -0.01
C ARG A 85 -7.33 -9.76 0.40
N ARG A 86 -6.27 -10.08 -0.33
CA ARG A 86 -4.88 -9.86 0.06
C ARG A 86 -4.54 -8.40 0.36
N ALA A 87 -5.10 -7.45 -0.39
CA ALA A 87 -4.85 -6.03 -0.13
C ALA A 87 -5.39 -5.60 1.25
N MET A 88 -6.58 -6.03 1.62
CA MET A 88 -7.13 -5.81 2.96
C MET A 88 -6.30 -6.54 4.01
N GLU A 89 -6.07 -7.84 3.83
CA GLU A 89 -5.35 -8.68 4.79
C GLU A 89 -3.94 -8.15 5.07
N THR A 90 -3.26 -7.59 4.06
CA THR A 90 -1.92 -7.00 4.22
C THR A 90 -1.90 -5.85 5.22
N ILE A 91 -2.94 -5.03 5.28
CA ILE A 91 -2.98 -3.86 6.16
C ILE A 91 -3.91 -4.04 7.37
N THR A 92 -4.56 -5.20 7.52
CA THR A 92 -5.42 -5.50 8.68
C THR A 92 -4.67 -5.39 10.01
N PRO A 93 -3.47 -5.99 10.21
CA PRO A 93 -2.75 -5.85 11.47
C PRO A 93 -2.38 -4.40 11.80
N LEU A 94 -2.08 -3.59 10.79
CA LEU A 94 -1.84 -2.17 10.96
C LEU A 94 -3.10 -1.40 11.33
N ALA A 95 -4.21 -1.72 10.66
CA ALA A 95 -5.51 -1.10 10.93
C ALA A 95 -5.96 -1.34 12.39
N GLU A 96 -5.83 -2.57 12.86
CA GLU A 96 -6.11 -2.94 14.26
C GLU A 96 -5.20 -2.18 15.23
N LYS A 97 -3.87 -2.18 14.97
CA LYS A 97 -2.90 -1.49 15.83
C LYS A 97 -3.14 0.01 15.94
N LEU A 98 -3.68 0.63 14.88
CA LEU A 98 -3.96 2.07 14.83
C LEU A 98 -5.41 2.42 15.18
N ALA A 99 -6.28 1.44 15.38
CA ALA A 99 -7.73 1.60 15.51
C ALA A 99 -8.33 2.39 14.32
N LEU A 100 -7.84 2.14 13.09
CA LEU A 100 -8.30 2.76 11.86
C LEU A 100 -9.18 1.80 11.06
N ARG A 101 -10.18 2.36 10.36
CA ARG A 101 -10.96 1.60 9.38
C ARG A 101 -10.21 1.55 8.04
N ILE A 102 -10.28 0.41 7.36
CA ILE A 102 -9.81 0.27 6.00
C ILE A 102 -10.95 0.66 5.06
N ASN A 103 -10.73 1.67 4.22
CA ASN A 103 -11.62 1.96 3.11
C ASN A 103 -11.35 0.96 1.97
N SER A 104 -12.31 0.10 1.69
CA SER A 104 -12.26 -0.91 0.63
C SER A 104 -13.49 -0.84 -0.26
N LEU A 105 -13.96 0.37 -0.57
CA LEU A 105 -15.14 0.61 -1.40
C LEU A 105 -14.84 0.51 -2.90
N TYR A 106 -13.61 0.78 -3.30
CA TYR A 106 -13.20 0.89 -4.70
C TYR A 106 -12.68 -0.43 -5.25
N GLU A 107 -13.20 -0.82 -6.40
CA GLU A 107 -12.65 -1.93 -7.18
C GLU A 107 -11.23 -1.59 -7.65
N ARG A 108 -10.43 -2.63 -7.87
CA ARG A 108 -9.01 -2.46 -8.24
C ARG A 108 -8.78 -1.59 -9.49
N SER A 109 -9.72 -1.60 -10.43
CA SER A 109 -9.67 -0.81 -11.68
C SER A 109 -10.19 0.62 -11.52
N ASN A 110 -10.91 0.93 -10.44
CA ASN A 110 -11.43 2.29 -10.20
C ASN A 110 -10.35 3.20 -9.58
N VAL A 111 -9.31 3.47 -10.37
CA VAL A 111 -8.15 4.28 -9.95
C VAL A 111 -8.55 5.74 -9.72
N GLU A 112 -9.37 6.30 -10.59
CA GLU A 112 -9.80 7.70 -10.49
C GLU A 112 -10.62 7.94 -9.23
N GLY A 113 -11.62 7.11 -8.96
CA GLY A 113 -12.48 7.28 -7.79
C GLY A 113 -11.73 7.17 -6.47
N VAL A 114 -10.81 6.19 -6.34
CA VAL A 114 -10.02 6.06 -5.10
C VAL A 114 -9.06 7.23 -4.92
N LEU A 115 -8.49 7.78 -5.99
CA LEU A 115 -7.58 8.91 -5.91
C LEU A 115 -8.29 10.22 -5.62
N GLU A 116 -9.49 10.44 -6.17
CA GLU A 116 -10.31 11.60 -5.85
C GLU A 116 -10.58 11.68 -4.34
N GLU A 117 -10.99 10.57 -3.72
CA GLU A 117 -11.20 10.52 -2.28
C GLU A 117 -9.87 10.65 -1.52
N ALA A 118 -8.82 9.94 -1.92
CA ALA A 118 -7.51 10.01 -1.27
C ALA A 118 -6.94 11.44 -1.26
N PHE A 119 -7.07 12.19 -2.35
CA PHE A 119 -6.64 13.60 -2.43
C PHE A 119 -7.45 14.54 -1.54
N SER A 120 -8.65 14.16 -1.16
CA SER A 120 -9.47 14.94 -0.20
C SER A 120 -9.00 14.79 1.24
N CYS A 121 -8.23 13.75 1.55
CA CYS A 121 -7.70 13.47 2.89
C CYS A 121 -6.71 14.55 3.33
N ARG A 122 -6.67 14.82 4.64
CA ARG A 122 -5.70 15.74 5.25
C ARG A 122 -4.76 14.94 6.15
N GLY A 123 -3.63 14.51 5.60
CA GLY A 123 -2.66 13.75 6.37
C GLY A 123 -1.92 12.71 5.55
N VAL A 124 -1.72 11.55 6.12
CA VAL A 124 -0.96 10.46 5.53
C VAL A 124 -1.90 9.34 5.11
N VAL A 125 -1.89 9.05 3.82
CA VAL A 125 -2.67 7.97 3.19
C VAL A 125 -1.76 6.79 2.90
N LEU A 126 -2.15 5.60 3.32
CA LEU A 126 -1.54 4.34 2.88
C LEU A 126 -2.53 3.57 2.02
N MET A 127 -2.10 3.24 0.81
CA MET A 127 -2.87 2.44 -0.15
C MET A 127 -2.19 1.10 -0.37
N CYS A 128 -2.94 0.01 -0.21
CA CYS A 128 -2.50 -1.34 -0.55
C CYS A 128 -3.30 -1.84 -1.75
N TRP A 129 -2.61 -2.18 -2.84
CA TRP A 129 -3.29 -2.45 -4.12
C TRP A 129 -2.73 -3.66 -4.85
N GLN A 130 -3.32 -4.01 -6.01
CA GLN A 130 -2.80 -5.01 -6.93
C GLN A 130 -1.72 -4.40 -7.82
N ARG A 131 -0.66 -5.19 -8.07
CA ARG A 131 0.51 -4.78 -8.84
C ARG A 131 0.20 -4.21 -10.23
N GLU A 132 -0.86 -4.73 -10.86
CA GLU A 132 -1.26 -4.36 -12.22
C GLU A 132 -1.73 -2.90 -12.32
N TYR A 133 -2.22 -2.33 -11.22
CA TYR A 133 -2.77 -0.97 -11.19
C TYR A 133 -1.86 0.04 -10.47
N ILE A 134 -0.82 -0.42 -9.75
CA ILE A 134 0.08 0.48 -9.01
C ILE A 134 0.79 1.49 -9.93
N PRO A 135 1.32 1.10 -11.11
CA PRO A 135 1.90 2.07 -12.03
C PRO A 135 0.90 3.13 -12.50
N GLN A 136 -0.31 2.73 -12.83
CA GLN A 136 -1.39 3.64 -13.24
C GLN A 136 -1.74 4.63 -12.12
N ILE A 137 -1.90 4.15 -10.89
CA ILE A 137 -2.14 5.00 -9.70
C ILE A 137 -1.02 6.04 -9.57
N ALA A 138 0.24 5.60 -9.69
CA ALA A 138 1.39 6.47 -9.58
C ALA A 138 1.44 7.55 -10.68
N MET A 139 1.13 7.19 -11.92
CA MET A 139 1.05 8.12 -13.04
C MET A 139 -0.02 9.20 -12.81
N HIS A 140 -1.19 8.81 -12.31
CA HIS A 140 -2.25 9.76 -11.96
C HIS A 140 -1.83 10.71 -10.83
N ILE A 141 -1.17 10.21 -9.77
CA ILE A 141 -0.66 11.06 -8.68
C ILE A 141 0.36 12.08 -9.18
N LEU A 142 1.25 11.66 -10.07
CA LEU A 142 2.32 12.50 -10.60
C LEU A 142 1.90 13.40 -11.77
N GLY A 143 0.76 13.10 -12.41
CA GLY A 143 0.32 13.76 -13.64
C GLY A 143 1.29 13.54 -14.81
N ARG A 144 2.07 12.46 -14.80
CA ARG A 144 3.08 12.10 -15.82
C ARG A 144 3.49 10.64 -15.75
N GLU A 145 3.94 10.10 -16.85
CA GLU A 145 4.46 8.72 -16.96
C GLU A 145 5.97 8.63 -16.70
N ARG A 146 6.72 9.64 -17.11
CA ARG A 146 8.19 9.62 -17.04
C ARG A 146 8.70 9.52 -15.60
N GLY A 147 9.58 8.52 -15.36
CA GLY A 147 10.24 8.31 -14.08
C GLY A 147 9.44 7.41 -13.11
N VAL A 148 8.38 6.76 -13.60
CA VAL A 148 7.64 5.72 -12.90
C VAL A 148 7.90 4.39 -13.58
N PRO A 149 8.22 3.30 -12.87
CA PRO A 149 8.24 1.98 -13.47
C PRO A 149 6.89 1.62 -14.08
N HIS A 150 6.88 1.19 -15.33
CA HIS A 150 5.64 0.84 -16.04
C HIS A 150 5.03 -0.48 -15.57
N LEU A 151 5.87 -1.36 -15.00
CA LEU A 151 5.47 -2.66 -14.49
C LEU A 151 5.94 -2.85 -13.05
N TRP A 152 5.11 -3.51 -12.26
CA TRP A 152 5.51 -3.99 -10.94
C TRP A 152 5.83 -5.49 -11.07
N PRO A 153 7.07 -5.94 -10.80
CA PRO A 153 7.48 -7.33 -10.96
C PRO A 153 6.64 -8.30 -10.10
N GLU A 154 6.45 -9.51 -10.61
CA GLU A 154 5.56 -10.49 -9.96
C GLU A 154 6.08 -10.99 -8.61
N ASP A 155 7.39 -11.03 -8.45
CA ASP A 155 8.10 -11.48 -7.25
C ASP A 155 8.37 -10.39 -6.21
N ARG A 156 8.06 -9.10 -6.52
CA ARG A 156 8.31 -7.97 -5.62
C ARG A 156 7.09 -7.68 -4.74
N PHE A 157 7.26 -7.86 -3.42
CA PHE A 157 6.27 -7.54 -2.37
C PHE A 157 6.82 -6.55 -1.36
N ASP A 158 8.05 -6.14 -1.51
CA ASP A 158 8.93 -5.52 -0.54
C ASP A 158 9.20 -4.03 -0.79
N MET A 159 8.32 -3.35 -1.53
CA MET A 159 8.51 -1.96 -1.92
C MET A 159 7.34 -1.08 -1.48
N ILE A 160 7.65 0.14 -1.07
CA ILE A 160 6.69 1.23 -0.84
C ILE A 160 7.02 2.37 -1.78
N TRP A 161 6.05 2.81 -2.56
CA TRP A 161 6.14 4.03 -3.36
C TRP A 161 5.59 5.20 -2.57
N VAL A 162 6.39 6.24 -2.42
CA VAL A 162 6.07 7.40 -1.58
C VAL A 162 5.93 8.63 -2.46
N PHE A 163 4.84 9.34 -2.26
CA PHE A 163 4.51 10.59 -2.96
C PHE A 163 4.37 11.72 -1.94
N ASP A 164 5.29 12.66 -1.99
CA ASP A 164 5.32 13.84 -1.14
C ASP A 164 5.01 15.09 -1.97
N LEU A 165 4.02 15.88 -1.56
CA LEU A 165 3.75 17.14 -2.24
C LEU A 165 4.87 18.15 -1.97
N ASP A 166 5.55 18.57 -3.01
CA ASP A 166 6.41 19.74 -2.96
C ASP A 166 5.55 21.02 -3.02
N ARG A 167 5.47 21.70 -1.89
CA ARG A 167 4.64 22.91 -1.77
C ARG A 167 5.08 24.09 -2.63
N ARG A 168 6.37 24.11 -3.05
CA ARG A 168 6.90 25.18 -3.93
C ARG A 168 6.44 25.00 -5.37
N SER A 169 6.58 23.77 -5.88
CA SER A 169 6.18 23.44 -7.26
C SER A 169 4.73 23.02 -7.40
N ASN A 170 4.03 22.75 -6.28
CA ASN A 170 2.69 22.15 -6.21
C ASN A 170 2.60 20.83 -6.98
N ARG A 171 3.68 20.05 -6.98
CA ARG A 171 3.78 18.74 -7.64
C ARG A 171 4.23 17.68 -6.66
N TYR A 172 3.78 16.45 -6.86
CA TYR A 172 4.27 15.32 -6.10
C TYR A 172 5.68 14.92 -6.53
N LYS A 173 6.54 14.68 -5.53
CA LYS A 173 7.84 14.01 -5.68
C LYS A 173 7.66 12.53 -5.40
N PHE A 174 8.28 11.69 -6.22
CA PHE A 174 8.21 10.24 -6.15
C PHE A 174 9.49 9.65 -5.59
N ARG A 175 9.37 8.67 -4.70
CA ARG A 175 10.47 7.87 -4.16
C ARG A 175 10.04 6.43 -3.97
N GLN A 176 10.95 5.50 -4.15
CA GLN A 176 10.78 4.09 -3.85
C GLN A 176 11.55 3.74 -2.58
N ILE A 177 10.89 3.13 -1.61
CA ILE A 177 11.46 2.76 -0.32
C ILE A 177 11.37 1.24 -0.15
N PRO A 178 12.50 0.51 -0.18
CA PRO A 178 12.52 -0.91 0.15
C PRO A 178 12.07 -1.15 1.59
N GLN A 179 11.19 -2.13 1.80
CA GLN A 179 10.64 -2.44 3.13
C GLN A 179 11.70 -3.04 4.07
N ARG A 180 12.53 -3.96 3.56
CA ARG A 180 13.58 -4.68 4.32
C ARG A 180 13.05 -5.33 5.60
N LEU A 181 11.93 -6.02 5.50
CA LEU A 181 11.22 -6.60 6.64
C LEU A 181 11.48 -8.10 6.81
N LEU A 182 11.68 -8.81 5.69
CA LEU A 182 11.85 -10.25 5.70
C LEU A 182 13.14 -10.64 4.97
N MET A 183 13.70 -11.78 5.35
CA MET A 183 14.85 -12.35 4.64
C MET A 183 14.53 -12.49 3.15
N GLY A 184 15.46 -12.08 2.29
CA GLY A 184 15.30 -12.10 0.83
C GLY A 184 14.61 -10.87 0.24
N ASP A 185 14.25 -9.88 1.06
CA ASP A 185 13.78 -8.59 0.56
C ASP A 185 14.89 -7.87 -0.22
N TRP A 186 14.55 -7.35 -1.38
CA TRP A 186 15.47 -6.58 -2.19
C TRP A 186 15.77 -5.22 -1.56
N THR A 187 16.99 -4.75 -1.74
CA THR A 187 17.43 -3.43 -1.27
C THR A 187 17.35 -2.37 -2.36
N THR A 188 17.11 -2.79 -3.61
CA THR A 188 17.11 -1.93 -4.79
C THR A 188 15.69 -1.56 -5.24
N PRO A 189 15.50 -0.35 -5.80
CA PRO A 189 14.24 0.06 -6.40
C PRO A 189 13.80 -0.87 -7.56
N ILE A 190 12.52 -0.82 -7.87
CA ILE A 190 11.94 -1.43 -9.09
C ILE A 190 12.38 -0.56 -10.28
N LYS A 191 12.88 -1.19 -11.35
CA LYS A 191 13.32 -0.53 -12.59
C LYS A 191 12.17 -0.36 -13.56
#